data_d1666de3d1ba8b77baecc1ff0f5ff78b
#
_entry.id   d1666de3d1ba8b77baecc1ff0f5ff78b
#
_cell.length_a   1.000
_cell.length_b   1.000
_cell.length_c   1.000
_cell.angle_alpha   90.00
_cell.angle_beta   90.00
_cell.angle_gamma   90.00
#
_symmetry.space_group_name_H-M   'P 1'
#
loop_
_entity.id
_entity.type
_entity.pdbx_description
1 polymer ?
#
loop_
_entity_poly.entity_id
_entity_poly.type
_entity_poly.pdbx_seq_one_letter_code
_entity_poly.pdbx_strand_id
1 'polypeptide(L)'
;MEDATFNNQDKLPISSDDLVKLLNDCEIEFDLYSHKPLYTVKESKIFYESQYENNELNCHIKNLYLRDKKKNNYLFVFDQDKIIDLKQLNHLISATRLSFGSPQRLFENLGVFPGAVSPFCMLNGKKNGVKLFFDTSFKKTK
;
A
#
# COMPACT_ATOMS: atom_id res chain seq x y z
N MET A 1 18.16 4.93 7.44
CA MET A 1 17.15 3.92 7.06
C MET A 1 16.82 4.10 5.59
N GLU A 2 16.84 3.02 4.83
CA GLU A 2 16.41 3.06 3.43
C GLU A 2 14.91 3.34 3.35
N ASP A 3 14.52 4.21 2.45
CA ASP A 3 13.15 4.65 2.24
C ASP A 3 12.71 4.47 0.78
N ALA A 4 11.49 4.88 0.45
CA ALA A 4 10.92 4.76 -0.88
C ALA A 4 11.36 5.83 -1.88
N THR A 5 12.49 6.48 -1.64
CA THR A 5 13.00 7.50 -2.55
C THR A 5 13.55 6.89 -3.85
N PHE A 6 13.64 7.73 -4.87
CA PHE A 6 14.16 7.34 -6.18
C PHE A 6 15.56 6.69 -6.12
N ASN A 7 16.39 7.11 -5.17
CA ASN A 7 17.76 6.61 -5.02
C ASN A 7 17.86 5.12 -4.60
N ASN A 8 16.77 4.50 -4.17
CA ASN A 8 16.74 3.11 -3.71
C ASN A 8 15.98 2.16 -4.66
N GLN A 9 15.59 2.63 -5.85
CA GLN A 9 14.80 1.81 -6.78
C GLN A 9 15.56 0.59 -7.30
N ASP A 10 16.86 0.69 -7.47
CA ASP A 10 17.75 -0.40 -7.90
C ASP A 10 17.88 -1.54 -6.88
N LYS A 11 17.50 -1.29 -5.62
CA LYS A 11 17.51 -2.29 -4.55
C LYS A 11 16.21 -3.09 -4.47
N LEU A 12 15.16 -2.67 -5.18
CA LEU A 12 13.86 -3.31 -5.13
C LEU A 12 13.79 -4.49 -6.08
N PRO A 13 13.12 -5.60 -5.71
CA PRO A 13 12.87 -6.71 -6.63
C PRO A 13 11.99 -6.31 -7.81
N ILE A 14 11.12 -5.33 -7.63
CA ILE A 14 10.32 -4.68 -8.68
C ILE A 14 10.42 -3.18 -8.47
N SER A 15 11.07 -2.49 -9.39
CA SER A 15 11.18 -1.04 -9.37
C SER A 15 9.88 -0.38 -9.84
N SER A 16 9.78 0.94 -9.70
CA SER A 16 8.68 1.72 -10.29
C SER A 16 8.59 1.56 -11.79
N ASP A 17 9.72 1.54 -12.48
CA ASP A 17 9.77 1.38 -13.94
C ASP A 17 9.33 -0.03 -14.36
N ASP A 18 9.72 -1.06 -13.60
CA ASP A 18 9.26 -2.44 -13.82
C ASP A 18 7.75 -2.55 -13.67
N LEU A 19 7.17 -1.89 -12.65
CA LEU A 19 5.73 -1.87 -12.44
C LEU A 19 5.00 -1.16 -13.58
N VAL A 20 5.47 0.01 -14.00
CA VAL A 20 4.88 0.75 -15.14
C VAL A 20 4.92 -0.10 -16.41
N LYS A 21 6.04 -0.77 -16.68
CA LYS A 21 6.17 -1.68 -17.80
C LYS A 21 5.16 -2.84 -17.71
N LEU A 22 5.01 -3.45 -16.54
CA LEU A 22 4.06 -4.54 -16.32
C LEU A 22 2.61 -4.10 -16.56
N LEU A 23 2.22 -2.92 -16.07
CA LEU A 23 0.88 -2.38 -16.30
C LEU A 23 0.59 -2.14 -17.77
N ASN A 24 1.57 -1.59 -18.50
CA ASN A 24 1.47 -1.41 -19.97
C ASN A 24 1.37 -2.75 -20.71
N ASP A 25 2.20 -3.73 -20.34
CA ASP A 25 2.19 -5.08 -20.94
C ASP A 25 0.85 -5.81 -20.69
N CYS A 26 0.18 -5.49 -19.59
CA CYS A 26 -1.15 -6.01 -19.24
C CYS A 26 -2.31 -5.17 -19.80
N GLU A 27 -2.03 -4.13 -20.58
CA GLU A 27 -3.04 -3.20 -21.14
C GLU A 27 -3.93 -2.57 -20.08
N ILE A 28 -3.37 -2.31 -18.87
CA ILE A 28 -4.09 -1.64 -17.78
C ILE A 28 -3.90 -0.14 -17.93
N GLU A 29 -5.01 0.59 -18.07
CA GLU A 29 -4.99 2.05 -18.08
C GLU A 29 -4.67 2.62 -16.69
N PHE A 30 -3.76 3.60 -16.64
CA PHE A 30 -3.38 4.28 -15.40
C PHE A 30 -2.84 5.68 -15.69
N ASP A 31 -2.89 6.53 -14.68
CA ASP A 31 -2.23 7.83 -14.67
C ASP A 31 -0.97 7.77 -13.80
N LEU A 32 0.14 8.33 -14.29
CA LEU A 32 1.40 8.37 -13.58
C LEU A 32 1.74 9.81 -13.18
N TYR A 33 1.89 10.03 -11.88
CA TYR A 33 2.24 11.32 -11.32
C TYR A 33 3.60 11.25 -10.60
N SER A 34 4.49 12.16 -10.96
CA SER A 34 5.76 12.34 -10.26
C SER A 34 5.64 13.46 -9.24
N HIS A 35 6.02 13.18 -8.02
CA HIS A 35 5.97 14.16 -6.93
C HIS A 35 7.11 13.93 -5.92
N LYS A 36 7.35 14.94 -5.09
CA LYS A 36 8.26 14.80 -3.95
C LYS A 36 7.72 13.76 -2.96
N PRO A 37 8.59 13.11 -2.15
CA PRO A 37 8.12 12.21 -1.10
C PRO A 37 7.06 12.88 -0.21
N LEU A 38 5.95 12.18 0.01
CA LEU A 38 4.84 12.60 0.85
C LEU A 38 4.82 11.72 2.09
N TYR A 39 5.10 12.31 3.25
CA TYR A 39 5.28 11.54 4.50
C TYR A 39 4.03 11.47 5.36
N THR A 40 3.05 12.35 5.11
CA THR A 40 1.82 12.42 5.89
C THR A 40 0.57 12.43 5.01
N VAL A 41 -0.55 11.98 5.58
CA VAL A 41 -1.87 12.08 4.90
C VAL A 41 -2.20 13.53 4.57
N LYS A 42 -1.82 14.48 5.42
CA LYS A 42 -2.03 15.91 5.18
C LYS A 42 -1.29 16.41 3.94
N GLU A 43 -0.01 16.06 3.81
CA GLU A 43 0.79 16.40 2.62
C GLU A 43 0.21 15.77 1.35
N SER A 44 -0.20 14.51 1.44
CA SER A 44 -0.86 13.81 0.33
C SER A 44 -2.14 14.50 -0.09
N LYS A 45 -3.01 14.89 0.85
CA LYS A 45 -4.24 15.62 0.56
C LYS A 45 -3.98 16.94 -0.16
N ILE A 46 -3.04 17.75 0.35
CA ILE A 46 -2.66 19.03 -0.26
C ILE A 46 -2.15 18.82 -1.70
N PHE A 47 -1.31 17.82 -1.92
CA PHE A 47 -0.80 17.50 -3.25
C PHE A 47 -1.93 17.10 -4.20
N TYR A 48 -2.80 16.18 -3.81
CA TYR A 48 -3.88 15.70 -4.66
C TYR A 48 -4.94 16.77 -4.93
N GLU A 49 -5.30 17.59 -3.95
CA GLU A 49 -6.20 18.74 -4.15
C GLU A 49 -5.66 19.73 -5.17
N SER A 50 -4.33 19.90 -5.25
CA SER A 50 -3.70 20.78 -6.24
C SER A 50 -3.66 20.19 -7.66
N GLN A 51 -3.74 18.88 -7.81
CA GLN A 51 -3.64 18.19 -9.11
C GLN A 51 -5.00 17.85 -9.72
N TYR A 52 -6.03 17.71 -8.89
CA TYR A 52 -7.35 17.26 -9.33
C TYR A 52 -8.41 18.32 -9.03
N GLU A 53 -8.72 19.15 -10.01
CA GLU A 53 -9.92 19.98 -9.97
C GLU A 53 -11.15 19.08 -10.17
N ASN A 54 -11.96 18.90 -9.11
CA ASN A 54 -13.32 18.36 -9.16
C ASN A 54 -13.53 16.92 -9.66
N ASN A 55 -12.70 15.96 -9.32
CA ASN A 55 -13.03 14.56 -9.59
C ASN A 55 -13.64 13.89 -8.36
N GLU A 56 -14.97 13.80 -8.31
CA GLU A 56 -15.76 13.11 -7.29
C GLU A 56 -15.48 11.59 -7.19
N LEU A 57 -14.67 11.04 -8.09
CA LEU A 57 -14.40 9.62 -8.22
C LEU A 57 -13.05 9.17 -7.64
N ASN A 58 -12.25 10.09 -7.11
CA ASN A 58 -10.93 9.74 -6.59
C ASN A 58 -11.01 9.18 -5.16
N CYS A 59 -10.82 7.89 -5.04
CA CYS A 59 -10.67 7.22 -3.75
C CYS A 59 -9.18 7.17 -3.40
N HIS A 60 -8.79 7.86 -2.33
CA HIS A 60 -7.44 7.75 -1.78
C HIS A 60 -7.40 6.63 -0.76
N ILE A 61 -6.40 5.79 -0.87
CA ILE A 61 -6.24 4.63 -0.02
C ILE A 61 -5.07 4.79 0.95
N LYS A 62 -5.16 4.11 2.08
CA LYS A 62 -4.02 3.82 2.95
C LYS A 62 -3.78 2.34 3.03
N ASN A 63 -2.52 1.98 3.13
CA ASN A 63 -2.07 0.59 3.14
C ASN A 63 -1.40 0.30 4.48
N LEU A 64 -1.84 -0.75 5.15
CA LEU A 64 -1.27 -1.18 6.42
C LEU A 64 -0.67 -2.57 6.26
N TYR A 65 0.63 -2.68 6.50
CA TYR A 65 1.30 -3.97 6.61
C TYR A 65 1.35 -4.40 8.08
N LEU A 66 0.62 -5.44 8.40
CA LEU A 66 0.46 -5.95 9.76
C LEU A 66 0.93 -7.40 9.87
N ARG A 67 1.28 -7.79 11.08
CA ARG A 67 1.69 -9.14 11.41
C ARG A 67 1.04 -9.59 12.72
N ASP A 68 0.65 -10.86 12.80
CA ASP A 68 0.15 -11.44 14.04
C ASP A 68 1.24 -12.20 14.82
N LYS A 69 0.91 -12.66 16.03
CA LYS A 69 1.83 -13.46 16.85
C LYS A 69 2.23 -14.79 16.23
N LYS A 70 1.40 -15.35 15.37
CA LYS A 70 1.67 -16.60 14.65
C LYS A 70 2.55 -16.37 13.42
N LYS A 71 3.06 -15.15 13.23
CA LYS A 71 3.92 -14.74 12.11
C LYS A 71 3.21 -14.71 10.76
N ASN A 72 1.87 -14.69 10.73
CA ASN A 72 1.14 -14.41 9.50
C ASN A 72 1.28 -12.94 9.14
N ASN A 73 1.42 -12.64 7.86
CA ASN A 73 1.57 -11.31 7.33
C ASN A 73 0.33 -10.90 6.54
N TYR A 74 -0.07 -9.65 6.70
CA TYR A 74 -1.29 -9.10 6.13
C TYR A 74 -1.03 -7.75 5.51
N LEU A 75 -1.59 -7.52 4.34
CA LEU A 75 -1.70 -6.21 3.72
C LEU A 75 -3.16 -5.80 3.69
N PHE A 76 -3.48 -4.72 4.38
CA PHE A 76 -4.83 -4.14 4.41
C PHE A 76 -4.86 -2.87 3.60
N VAL A 77 -5.90 -2.73 2.80
CA VAL A 77 -6.18 -1.55 1.98
C VAL A 77 -7.49 -0.95 2.44
N PHE A 78 -7.44 0.27 2.96
CA PHE A 78 -8.58 1.02 3.46
C PHE A 78 -8.70 2.38 2.77
N ASP A 79 -9.90 2.96 2.83
CA ASP A 79 -10.04 4.39 2.58
C ASP A 79 -9.10 5.17 3.52
N GLN A 80 -8.43 6.21 3.00
CA GLN A 80 -7.41 6.93 3.77
C GLN A 80 -7.97 7.60 5.03
N ASP A 81 -9.25 7.98 5.04
CA ASP A 81 -9.90 8.66 6.16
C ASP A 81 -10.50 7.69 7.19
N LYS A 82 -10.54 6.41 6.89
CA LYS A 82 -11.08 5.40 7.80
C LYS A 82 -10.22 5.27 9.04
N ILE A 83 -10.85 5.38 10.22
CA ILE A 83 -10.20 5.13 11.50
C ILE A 83 -10.15 3.63 11.72
N ILE A 84 -8.95 3.10 11.99
CA ILE A 84 -8.71 1.66 12.16
C ILE A 84 -8.41 1.36 13.63
N ASP A 85 -9.19 0.45 14.20
CA ASP A 85 -8.93 -0.16 15.50
C ASP A 85 -8.35 -1.57 15.28
N LEU A 86 -7.08 -1.76 15.68
CA LEU A 86 -6.40 -3.05 15.53
C LEU A 86 -7.06 -4.17 16.34
N LYS A 87 -7.74 -3.86 17.45
CA LYS A 87 -8.47 -4.87 18.25
C LYS A 87 -9.69 -5.38 17.50
N GLN A 88 -10.46 -4.47 16.89
CA GLN A 88 -11.59 -4.86 16.04
C GLN A 88 -11.13 -5.66 14.84
N LEU A 89 -10.03 -5.26 14.22
CA LEU A 89 -9.46 -5.95 13.08
C LEU A 89 -8.99 -7.37 13.45
N ASN A 90 -8.40 -7.55 14.63
CA ASN A 90 -8.06 -8.88 15.17
C ASN A 90 -9.28 -9.81 15.19
N HIS A 91 -10.43 -9.33 15.66
CA HIS A 91 -11.66 -10.13 15.72
C HIS A 91 -12.18 -10.45 14.34
N LEU A 92 -12.22 -9.48 13.43
CA LEU A 92 -12.75 -9.65 12.08
C LEU A 92 -12.05 -10.75 11.27
N ILE A 93 -10.74 -10.86 11.41
CA ILE A 93 -9.94 -11.84 10.66
C ILE A 93 -9.49 -13.03 11.49
N SER A 94 -9.95 -13.13 12.74
CA SER A 94 -9.55 -14.17 13.70
C SER A 94 -8.02 -14.26 13.87
N ALA A 95 -7.35 -13.13 13.84
CA ALA A 95 -5.90 -13.05 14.04
C ALA A 95 -5.54 -13.02 15.52
N THR A 96 -4.28 -13.33 15.81
CA THR A 96 -3.74 -13.26 17.16
C THR A 96 -2.88 -12.02 17.33
N ARG A 97 -3.45 -10.96 17.87
CA ARG A 97 -2.77 -9.71 18.19
C ARG A 97 -1.95 -9.13 17.03
N LEU A 98 -2.61 -8.36 16.20
CA LEU A 98 -1.98 -7.62 15.10
C LEU A 98 -1.06 -6.50 15.62
N SER A 99 0.06 -6.33 14.95
CA SER A 99 0.98 -5.21 15.13
C SER A 99 1.58 -4.81 13.78
N PHE A 100 2.09 -3.59 13.68
CA PHE A 100 2.77 -3.14 12.47
C PHE A 100 4.04 -3.97 12.21
N GLY A 101 4.26 -4.33 10.97
CA GLY A 101 5.47 -4.98 10.52
C GLY A 101 6.66 -4.02 10.55
N SER A 102 7.85 -4.53 10.90
CA SER A 102 9.08 -3.75 10.82
C SER A 102 9.46 -3.41 9.36
N PRO A 103 10.28 -2.36 9.12
CA PRO A 103 10.80 -2.06 7.79
C PRO A 103 11.52 -3.23 7.13
N GLN A 104 12.27 -4.01 7.91
CA GLN A 104 12.94 -5.21 7.41
C GLN A 104 11.93 -6.26 6.92
N ARG A 105 10.89 -6.55 7.72
CA ARG A 105 9.85 -7.52 7.34
C ARG A 105 9.04 -7.04 6.15
N LEU A 106 8.79 -5.74 6.06
CA LEU A 106 8.14 -5.12 4.93
C LEU A 106 8.92 -5.40 3.64
N PHE A 107 10.22 -5.17 3.66
CA PHE A 107 11.09 -5.45 2.52
C PHE A 107 11.14 -6.95 2.18
N GLU A 108 11.34 -7.81 3.18
CA GLU A 108 11.42 -9.26 2.99
C GLU A 108 10.14 -9.85 2.39
N ASN A 109 8.97 -9.38 2.80
CA ASN A 109 7.68 -9.96 2.39
C ASN A 109 7.01 -9.24 1.22
N LEU A 110 7.14 -7.92 1.13
CA LEU A 110 6.49 -7.10 0.12
C LEU A 110 7.47 -6.49 -0.91
N GLY A 111 8.77 -6.51 -0.62
CA GLY A 111 9.79 -6.01 -1.56
C GLY A 111 9.81 -4.50 -1.72
N VAL A 112 9.37 -3.76 -0.72
CA VAL A 112 9.35 -2.29 -0.74
C VAL A 112 9.87 -1.71 0.56
N PHE A 113 10.31 -0.44 0.51
CA PHE A 113 10.68 0.34 1.69
C PHE A 113 9.47 1.08 2.27
N PRO A 114 9.54 1.52 3.54
CA PRO A 114 8.49 2.36 4.12
C PRO A 114 8.15 3.57 3.24
N GLY A 115 6.86 3.85 3.11
CA GLY A 115 6.35 4.92 2.24
C GLY A 115 5.91 4.47 0.85
N ALA A 116 6.27 3.25 0.41
CA ALA A 116 5.90 2.71 -0.91
C ALA A 116 4.92 1.52 -0.85
N VAL A 117 4.26 1.32 0.28
CA VAL A 117 3.31 0.20 0.42
C VAL A 117 2.06 0.46 -0.41
N SER A 118 1.73 -0.46 -1.28
CA SER A 118 0.55 -0.40 -2.16
C SER A 118 0.00 -1.80 -2.41
N PRO A 119 -1.21 -1.95 -2.98
CA PRO A 119 -1.73 -3.25 -3.40
C PRO A 119 -0.82 -3.97 -4.40
N PHE A 120 -0.07 -3.25 -5.21
CA PHE A 120 0.89 -3.84 -6.17
C PHE A 120 2.03 -4.61 -5.48
N CYS A 121 2.29 -4.35 -4.20
CA CYS A 121 3.26 -5.13 -3.41
C CYS A 121 2.89 -6.61 -3.34
N MET A 122 1.66 -6.98 -3.67
CA MET A 122 1.24 -8.39 -3.76
C MET A 122 1.90 -9.15 -4.91
N LEU A 123 2.54 -8.48 -5.86
CA LEU A 123 3.39 -9.13 -6.85
C LEU A 123 4.53 -9.92 -6.17
N ASN A 124 5.06 -9.40 -5.04
CA ASN A 124 5.98 -10.12 -4.17
C ASN A 124 5.26 -10.81 -3.00
N GLY A 125 4.26 -10.14 -2.41
CA GLY A 125 3.59 -10.60 -1.21
C GLY A 125 2.91 -11.96 -1.36
N LYS A 126 2.34 -12.26 -2.51
CA LYS A 126 1.65 -13.53 -2.77
C LYS A 126 2.58 -14.73 -2.57
N LYS A 127 3.76 -14.71 -3.15
CA LYS A 127 4.74 -15.81 -3.01
C LYS A 127 5.28 -15.95 -1.59
N ASN A 128 5.23 -14.90 -0.80
CA ASN A 128 5.66 -14.88 0.60
C ASN A 128 4.50 -15.13 1.58
N GLY A 129 3.33 -15.52 1.09
CA GLY A 129 2.18 -15.87 1.92
C GLY A 129 1.48 -14.68 2.57
N VAL A 130 1.69 -13.47 2.10
CA VAL A 130 0.97 -12.28 2.59
C VAL A 130 -0.50 -12.37 2.17
N LYS A 131 -1.41 -12.12 3.11
CA LYS A 131 -2.84 -12.10 2.86
C LYS A 131 -3.32 -10.68 2.61
N LEU A 132 -4.00 -10.46 1.49
CA LEU A 132 -4.52 -9.16 1.09
C LEU A 132 -5.98 -9.00 1.51
N PHE A 133 -6.31 -7.88 2.15
CA PHE A 133 -7.67 -7.50 2.51
C PHE A 133 -8.00 -6.10 2.00
N PHE A 134 -9.13 -5.98 1.32
CA PHE A 134 -9.70 -4.70 0.91
C PHE A 134 -10.91 -4.34 1.76
N ASP A 135 -11.07 -3.05 2.04
CA ASP A 135 -12.28 -2.53 2.65
C ASP A 135 -13.49 -2.76 1.74
N THR A 136 -14.56 -3.26 2.31
CA THR A 136 -15.81 -3.49 1.57
C THR A 136 -16.45 -2.21 1.02
N SER A 137 -16.10 -1.05 1.57
CA SER A 137 -16.55 0.25 1.05
C SER A 137 -16.18 0.47 -0.41
N PHE A 138 -15.08 -0.11 -0.89
CA PHE A 138 -14.65 -0.02 -2.30
C PHE A 138 -15.59 -0.72 -3.28
N LYS A 139 -16.44 -1.63 -2.83
CA LYS A 139 -17.48 -2.25 -3.68
C LYS A 139 -18.53 -1.26 -4.18
N LYS A 140 -18.64 -0.10 -3.56
CA LYS A 140 -19.61 0.96 -3.91
C LYS A 140 -19.03 2.01 -4.84
N THR A 141 -17.72 2.01 -5.06
CA THR A 141 -17.02 2.86 -6.01
C THR A 141 -16.95 2.16 -7.36
N LYS A 142 -17.46 2.84 -8.36
CA LYS A 142 -17.35 2.36 -9.74
C LYS A 142 -15.98 2.70 -10.31
#